data_72cced43d378eae366aaad749d73c01a
#
_entry.id   72cced43d378eae366aaad749d73c01a
#
_cell.length_a   1.000
_cell.length_b   1.000
_cell.length_c   1.000
_cell.angle_alpha   90.00
_cell.angle_beta   90.00
_cell.angle_gamma   90.00
#
_symmetry.space_group_name_H-M   'P 1'
#
loop_
_entity.id
_entity.type
_entity.pdbx_description
1 polymer ?
#
loop_
_entity_poly.entity_id
_entity_poly.type
_entity_poly.pdbx_seq_one_letter_code
_entity_poly.pdbx_strand_id
1 'polypeptide(L)'
;FFLFSAALAIVRSRRTAHSCPAWQTELTPFFAALPFRLTGAQQRAVDDICADVRTGRPMSRLVQGDVGSGKTMVAAAAAYLAAKNGVQTALLAPTEILARQHFDRLAPLFEGLGIRTVLLTGQMGAAQKRSAREAAELGLADVVIGTHALLTEQTRFARLGMVIADEQHRFGVAQRAALCAKGTQPHLLLLSATPIPRTL
;
A
#
# COMPACT_ATOMS: atom_id res chain seq x y z
N PHE A 1 -25.05 -18.36 -4.34
CA PHE A 1 -25.00 -16.88 -4.31
C PHE A 1 -25.12 -16.34 -2.89
N PHE A 2 -26.08 -16.82 -2.11
CA PHE A 2 -26.33 -16.33 -0.73
C PHE A 2 -25.15 -16.59 0.23
N LEU A 3 -24.53 -17.75 0.15
CA LEU A 3 -23.38 -18.14 0.99
C LEU A 3 -22.13 -17.28 0.71
N PHE A 4 -21.90 -16.86 -0.53
CA PHE A 4 -20.75 -16.02 -0.88
C PHE A 4 -20.94 -14.57 -0.39
N SER A 5 -22.16 -14.03 -0.51
CA SER A 5 -22.52 -12.72 0.03
C SER A 5 -22.48 -12.69 1.56
N ALA A 6 -22.91 -13.76 2.23
CA ALA A 6 -22.85 -13.90 3.68
C ALA A 6 -21.40 -14.00 4.18
N ALA A 7 -20.53 -14.76 3.49
CA ALA A 7 -19.11 -14.85 3.83
C ALA A 7 -18.39 -13.51 3.67
N LEU A 8 -18.69 -12.74 2.61
CA LEU A 8 -18.18 -11.39 2.42
C LEU A 8 -18.70 -10.41 3.48
N ALA A 9 -19.96 -10.53 3.88
CA ALA A 9 -20.54 -9.72 4.95
C ALA A 9 -19.93 -10.04 6.31
N ILE A 10 -19.65 -11.32 6.62
CA ILE A 10 -19.00 -11.77 7.85
C ILE A 10 -17.53 -11.27 7.89
N VAL A 11 -16.81 -11.35 6.77
CA VAL A 11 -15.44 -10.82 6.67
C VAL A 11 -15.44 -9.29 6.81
N ARG A 12 -16.41 -8.59 6.24
CA ARG A 12 -16.62 -7.15 6.44
C ARG A 12 -16.99 -6.82 7.88
N SER A 13 -17.91 -7.55 8.50
CA SER A 13 -18.36 -7.29 9.89
C SER A 13 -17.25 -7.55 10.92
N ARG A 14 -16.39 -8.56 10.72
CA ARG A 14 -15.23 -8.80 11.57
C ARG A 14 -14.19 -7.68 11.48
N ARG A 15 -14.05 -7.01 10.32
CA ARG A 15 -13.17 -5.83 10.15
C ARG A 15 -13.78 -4.55 10.74
N THR A 16 -15.10 -4.42 10.77
CA THR A 16 -15.78 -3.26 11.35
C THR A 16 -15.78 -3.22 12.88
N ALA A 17 -15.47 -4.33 13.55
CA ALA A 17 -15.34 -4.39 15.01
C ALA A 17 -14.03 -3.77 15.54
N HIS A 18 -13.09 -3.41 14.66
CA HIS A 18 -11.78 -2.90 15.06
C HIS A 18 -11.64 -1.44 14.64
N SER A 19 -11.23 -0.59 15.57
CA SER A 19 -10.94 0.82 15.31
C SER A 19 -9.44 1.03 15.07
N CYS A 20 -9.09 1.88 14.13
CA CYS A 20 -7.74 2.41 13.95
C CYS A 20 -7.78 3.94 14.10
N PRO A 21 -6.66 4.62 14.34
CA PRO A 21 -6.64 6.07 14.35
C PRO A 21 -7.17 6.65 13.04
N ALA A 22 -8.01 7.67 13.10
CA ALA A 22 -8.40 8.45 11.92
C ALA A 22 -7.20 9.26 11.43
N TRP A 23 -6.96 9.24 10.11
CA TRP A 23 -5.81 9.94 9.54
C TRP A 23 -6.15 11.36 9.12
N GLN A 24 -5.16 12.23 9.24
CA GLN A 24 -5.16 13.52 8.56
C GLN A 24 -4.91 13.30 7.07
N THR A 25 -5.59 14.07 6.22
CA THR A 25 -5.60 13.85 4.77
C THR A 25 -5.18 15.09 3.99
N GLU A 26 -4.17 15.82 4.49
CA GLU A 26 -3.58 16.95 3.78
C GLU A 26 -2.67 16.44 2.66
N LEU A 27 -3.02 16.76 1.42
CA LEU A 27 -2.33 16.32 0.20
C LEU A 27 -1.75 17.46 -0.63
N THR A 28 -1.94 18.73 -0.23
CA THR A 28 -1.45 19.89 -1.00
C THR A 28 0.06 19.81 -1.29
N PRO A 29 0.94 19.44 -0.33
CA PRO A 29 2.37 19.31 -0.63
C PRO A 29 2.66 18.16 -1.61
N PHE A 30 1.91 17.06 -1.54
CA PHE A 30 2.05 15.95 -2.47
C PHE A 30 1.68 16.37 -3.89
N PHE A 31 0.54 17.02 -4.08
CA PHE A 31 0.11 17.49 -5.40
C PHE A 31 1.06 18.54 -5.98
N ALA A 32 1.60 19.43 -5.14
CA ALA A 32 2.57 20.43 -5.57
C ALA A 32 3.91 19.82 -6.04
N ALA A 33 4.28 18.65 -5.52
CA ALA A 33 5.50 17.93 -5.92
C ALA A 33 5.34 17.13 -7.22
N LEU A 34 4.11 16.94 -7.73
CA LEU A 34 3.90 16.21 -8.97
C LEU A 34 4.21 17.10 -10.19
N PRO A 35 4.93 16.57 -11.21
CA PRO A 35 5.21 17.31 -12.44
C PRO A 35 3.99 17.39 -13.39
N PHE A 36 2.84 16.85 -12.97
CA PHE A 36 1.58 16.82 -13.75
C PHE A 36 0.39 16.87 -12.80
N ARG A 37 -0.78 17.16 -13.34
CA ARG A 37 -2.04 17.07 -12.61
C ARG A 37 -2.62 15.65 -12.71
N LEU A 38 -3.22 15.18 -11.63
CA LEU A 38 -3.96 13.93 -11.64
C LEU A 38 -5.18 14.06 -12.57
N THR A 39 -5.52 12.96 -13.23
CA THR A 39 -6.79 12.87 -13.97
C THR A 39 -7.97 12.90 -13.00
N GLY A 40 -9.16 13.26 -13.49
CA GLY A 40 -10.36 13.27 -12.65
C GLY A 40 -10.68 11.89 -12.02
N ALA A 41 -10.33 10.78 -12.70
CA ALA A 41 -10.51 9.44 -12.14
C ALA A 41 -9.51 9.15 -11.01
N GLN A 42 -8.25 9.54 -11.18
CA GLN A 42 -7.23 9.41 -10.14
C GLN A 42 -7.57 10.28 -8.92
N GLN A 43 -8.03 11.51 -9.14
CA GLN A 43 -8.44 12.41 -8.07
C GLN A 43 -9.59 11.79 -7.26
N ARG A 44 -10.65 11.31 -7.92
CA ARG A 44 -11.75 10.62 -7.22
C ARG A 44 -11.27 9.42 -6.42
N ALA A 45 -10.35 8.61 -6.95
CA ALA A 45 -9.80 7.47 -6.22
C ALA A 45 -9.03 7.91 -4.96
N VAL A 46 -8.28 9.01 -5.04
CA VAL A 46 -7.57 9.60 -3.89
C VAL A 46 -8.57 10.17 -2.88
N ASP A 47 -9.60 10.88 -3.33
CA ASP A 47 -10.65 11.44 -2.45
C ASP A 47 -11.39 10.34 -1.69
N ASP A 48 -11.68 9.23 -2.36
CA ASP A 48 -12.29 8.04 -1.75
C ASP A 48 -11.38 7.42 -0.68
N ILE A 49 -10.07 7.31 -0.94
CA ILE A 49 -9.08 6.83 0.05
C ILE A 49 -9.07 7.77 1.25
N CYS A 50 -9.03 9.08 1.02
CA CYS A 50 -9.09 10.09 2.08
C CYS A 50 -10.36 9.96 2.94
N ALA A 51 -11.51 9.72 2.30
CA ALA A 51 -12.76 9.52 3.00
C ALA A 51 -12.69 8.26 3.91
N ASP A 52 -12.17 7.15 3.37
CA ASP A 52 -12.06 5.90 4.12
C ASP A 52 -11.13 6.00 5.34
N VAL A 53 -9.92 6.57 5.16
CA VAL A 53 -8.92 6.63 6.26
C VAL A 53 -9.31 7.60 7.38
N ARG A 54 -10.23 8.54 7.11
CA ARG A 54 -10.82 9.43 8.12
C ARG A 54 -11.82 8.72 9.04
N THR A 55 -12.36 7.58 8.64
CA THR A 55 -13.44 6.91 9.38
C THR A 55 -12.99 6.28 10.69
N GLY A 56 -11.68 6.16 10.95
CA GLY A 56 -11.15 5.40 12.08
C GLY A 56 -11.40 3.89 11.97
N ARG A 57 -11.60 3.38 10.75
CA ARG A 57 -11.76 1.95 10.45
C ARG A 57 -10.74 1.52 9.41
N PRO A 58 -10.21 0.28 9.50
CA PRO A 58 -9.27 -0.22 8.51
C PRO A 58 -9.90 -0.24 7.11
N MET A 59 -9.34 0.56 6.20
CA MET A 59 -9.74 0.58 4.79
C MET A 59 -9.37 -0.74 4.11
N SER A 60 -10.24 -1.22 3.22
CA SER A 60 -9.91 -2.28 2.25
C SER A 60 -10.50 -1.90 0.91
N ARG A 61 -9.68 -1.33 0.04
CA ARG A 61 -10.12 -0.75 -1.24
C ARG A 61 -9.37 -1.38 -2.40
N LEU A 62 -10.07 -1.57 -3.51
CA LEU A 62 -9.52 -1.95 -4.79
C LEU A 62 -9.55 -0.75 -5.74
N VAL A 63 -8.38 -0.38 -6.28
CA VAL A 63 -8.25 0.57 -7.38
C VAL A 63 -8.02 -0.21 -8.67
N GLN A 64 -8.97 -0.12 -9.57
CA GLN A 64 -8.97 -0.81 -10.85
C GLN A 64 -8.79 0.20 -11.98
N GLY A 65 -8.00 -0.17 -12.98
CA GLY A 65 -7.78 0.65 -14.18
C GLY A 65 -6.78 0.00 -15.10
N ASP A 66 -6.78 0.37 -16.37
CA ASP A 66 -5.91 -0.20 -17.40
C ASP A 66 -4.42 -0.05 -17.08
N VAL A 67 -3.59 -0.83 -17.76
CA VAL A 67 -2.13 -0.64 -17.73
C VAL A 67 -1.81 0.79 -18.20
N GLY A 68 -0.97 1.50 -17.45
CA GLY A 68 -0.63 2.89 -17.77
C GLY A 68 -1.64 3.94 -17.27
N SER A 69 -2.77 3.58 -16.67
CA SER A 69 -3.75 4.53 -16.13
C SER A 69 -3.26 5.35 -14.93
N GLY A 70 -2.03 5.11 -14.47
CA GLY A 70 -1.42 5.86 -13.38
C GLY A 70 -1.85 5.44 -11.98
N LYS A 71 -2.31 4.21 -11.77
CA LYS A 71 -2.64 3.65 -10.43
C LYS A 71 -1.51 3.82 -9.42
N THR A 72 -0.26 3.80 -9.88
CA THR A 72 0.91 4.03 -9.04
C THR A 72 0.88 5.39 -8.33
N MET A 73 0.31 6.43 -8.95
CA MET A 73 0.20 7.75 -8.32
C MET A 73 -0.87 7.79 -7.24
N VAL A 74 -1.96 7.03 -7.40
CA VAL A 74 -2.96 6.84 -6.34
C VAL A 74 -2.33 6.08 -5.15
N ALA A 75 -1.52 5.05 -5.43
CA ALA A 75 -0.76 4.35 -4.41
C ALA A 75 0.25 5.26 -3.70
N ALA A 76 0.93 6.14 -4.45
CA ALA A 76 1.86 7.12 -3.89
C ALA A 76 1.16 8.11 -2.96
N ALA A 77 -0.03 8.60 -3.33
CA ALA A 77 -0.83 9.47 -2.45
C ALA A 77 -1.20 8.76 -1.15
N ALA A 78 -1.62 7.48 -1.21
CA ALA A 78 -1.93 6.68 -0.03
C ALA A 78 -0.69 6.46 0.87
N ALA A 79 0.48 6.17 0.28
CA ALA A 79 1.73 6.02 1.01
C ALA A 79 2.20 7.35 1.63
N TYR A 80 2.02 8.46 0.93
CA TYR A 80 2.27 9.79 1.47
C TYR A 80 1.41 10.07 2.71
N LEU A 81 0.11 9.79 2.63
CA LEU A 81 -0.80 9.95 3.78
C LEU A 81 -0.36 9.11 4.97
N ALA A 82 0.05 7.85 4.75
CA ALA A 82 0.56 6.98 5.81
C ALA A 82 1.78 7.61 6.50
N ALA A 83 2.77 8.05 5.72
CA ALA A 83 3.99 8.68 6.24
C ALA A 83 3.67 9.95 7.05
N LYS A 84 2.76 10.81 6.56
CA LYS A 84 2.33 12.03 7.30
C LYS A 84 1.57 11.73 8.58
N ASN A 85 0.95 10.56 8.69
CA ASN A 85 0.31 10.09 9.92
C ASN A 85 1.26 9.24 10.79
N GLY A 86 2.55 9.24 10.49
CA GLY A 86 3.59 8.61 11.30
C GLY A 86 3.56 7.08 11.27
N VAL A 87 2.98 6.47 10.23
CA VAL A 87 2.96 5.02 10.03
C VAL A 87 3.64 4.62 8.73
N GLN A 88 4.09 3.39 8.68
CA GLN A 88 4.85 2.84 7.55
C GLN A 88 3.93 2.24 6.49
N THR A 89 4.38 2.30 5.25
CA THR A 89 3.75 1.62 4.11
C THR A 89 4.61 0.47 3.62
N ALA A 90 4.00 -0.70 3.40
CA ALA A 90 4.56 -1.81 2.64
C ALA A 90 3.92 -1.86 1.24
N LEU A 91 4.70 -1.63 0.19
CA LEU A 91 4.25 -1.77 -1.21
C LEU A 91 4.79 -3.08 -1.77
N LEU A 92 3.89 -4.02 -1.99
CA LEU A 92 4.18 -5.35 -2.49
C LEU A 92 4.01 -5.40 -4.01
N ALA A 93 5.10 -5.67 -4.72
CA ALA A 93 5.12 -5.85 -6.17
C ALA A 93 5.33 -7.33 -6.53
N PRO A 94 4.70 -7.83 -7.63
CA PRO A 94 4.73 -9.25 -7.98
C PRO A 94 6.09 -9.75 -8.46
N THR A 95 6.92 -8.87 -8.99
CA THR A 95 8.26 -9.20 -9.50
C THR A 95 9.29 -8.19 -9.02
N GLU A 96 10.56 -8.59 -9.04
CA GLU A 96 11.65 -7.71 -8.66
C GLU A 96 11.85 -6.53 -9.63
N ILE A 97 11.57 -6.77 -10.91
CA ILE A 97 11.60 -5.71 -11.93
C ILE A 97 10.56 -4.64 -11.60
N LEU A 98 9.33 -5.03 -11.28
CA LEU A 98 8.27 -4.08 -10.92
C LEU A 98 8.55 -3.40 -9.58
N ALA A 99 9.09 -4.12 -8.58
CA ALA A 99 9.50 -3.52 -7.33
C ALA A 99 10.57 -2.43 -7.55
N ARG A 100 11.56 -2.71 -8.39
CA ARG A 100 12.58 -1.72 -8.76
C ARG A 100 12.00 -0.55 -9.54
N GLN A 101 11.14 -0.79 -10.52
CA GLN A 101 10.47 0.29 -11.26
C GLN A 101 9.63 1.20 -10.34
N HIS A 102 8.91 0.62 -9.38
CA HIS A 102 8.20 1.42 -8.38
C HIS A 102 9.16 2.23 -7.52
N PHE A 103 10.26 1.61 -7.07
CA PHE A 103 11.27 2.29 -6.28
C PHE A 103 11.90 3.46 -7.04
N ASP A 104 12.39 3.21 -8.26
CA ASP A 104 13.07 4.23 -9.08
C ASP A 104 12.14 5.41 -9.42
N ARG A 105 10.83 5.15 -9.54
CA ARG A 105 9.83 6.18 -9.81
C ARG A 105 9.40 6.95 -8.56
N LEU A 106 9.23 6.26 -7.43
CA LEU A 106 8.62 6.85 -6.23
C LEU A 106 9.65 7.41 -5.25
N ALA A 107 10.84 6.83 -5.15
CA ALA A 107 11.85 7.27 -4.19
C ALA A 107 12.26 8.74 -4.38
N PRO A 108 12.53 9.25 -5.61
CA PRO A 108 12.85 10.66 -5.81
C PRO A 108 11.69 11.60 -5.43
N LEU A 109 10.44 11.22 -5.73
CA LEU A 109 9.25 11.99 -5.35
C LEU A 109 9.13 12.06 -3.82
N PHE A 110 9.29 10.94 -3.16
CA PHE A 110 9.16 10.85 -1.70
C PHE A 110 10.31 11.55 -0.97
N GLU A 111 11.53 11.45 -1.49
CA GLU A 111 12.69 12.16 -0.94
C GLU A 111 12.47 13.68 -0.93
N GLY A 112 11.94 14.25 -2.01
CA GLY A 112 11.55 15.65 -2.10
C GLY A 112 10.47 16.07 -1.09
N LEU A 113 9.71 15.10 -0.55
CA LEU A 113 8.67 15.28 0.47
C LEU A 113 9.14 14.92 1.90
N GLY A 114 10.42 14.57 2.05
CA GLY A 114 11.01 14.15 3.33
C GLY A 114 10.58 12.76 3.78
N ILE A 115 10.19 11.88 2.84
CA ILE A 115 9.74 10.50 3.10
C ILE A 115 10.84 9.53 2.66
N ARG A 116 11.29 8.69 3.58
CA ARG A 116 12.38 7.74 3.35
C ARG A 116 11.85 6.44 2.77
N THR A 117 12.35 6.10 1.61
CA THR A 117 11.93 4.89 0.87
C THR A 117 13.07 3.90 0.78
N VAL A 118 12.81 2.63 1.05
CA VAL A 118 13.77 1.54 0.88
C VAL A 118 13.22 0.44 -0.02
N LEU A 119 14.12 -0.22 -0.75
CA LEU A 119 13.82 -1.40 -1.56
C LEU A 119 14.22 -2.67 -0.81
N LEU A 120 13.38 -3.70 -0.84
CA LEU A 120 13.66 -5.02 -0.27
C LEU A 120 13.20 -6.14 -1.19
N THR A 121 14.14 -6.75 -1.92
CA THR A 121 13.88 -7.84 -2.87
C THR A 121 14.76 -9.07 -2.60
N GLY A 122 14.40 -10.20 -3.21
CA GLY A 122 15.10 -11.46 -3.04
C GLY A 122 16.52 -11.47 -3.61
N GLN A 123 16.79 -10.74 -4.70
CA GLN A 123 18.10 -10.73 -5.39
C GLN A 123 19.12 -9.76 -4.78
N MET A 124 18.71 -8.90 -3.84
CA MET A 124 19.63 -7.99 -3.16
C MET A 124 20.68 -8.77 -2.35
N GLY A 125 21.87 -8.19 -2.23
CA GLY A 125 22.93 -8.74 -1.38
C GLY A 125 22.53 -8.83 0.09
N ALA A 126 23.13 -9.76 0.83
CA ALA A 126 22.76 -10.00 2.23
C ALA A 126 22.87 -8.75 3.12
N ALA A 127 23.92 -7.95 2.92
CA ALA A 127 24.12 -6.71 3.67
C ALA A 127 23.03 -5.68 3.37
N GLN A 128 22.65 -5.50 2.10
CA GLN A 128 21.58 -4.59 1.69
C GLN A 128 20.21 -5.02 2.25
N LYS A 129 19.90 -6.33 2.21
CA LYS A 129 18.66 -6.86 2.80
C LYS A 129 18.61 -6.60 4.31
N ARG A 130 19.72 -6.82 4.99
CA ARG A 130 19.81 -6.59 6.43
C ARG A 130 19.57 -5.11 6.75
N SER A 131 20.25 -4.19 6.06
CA SER A 131 20.05 -2.75 6.24
C SER A 131 18.62 -2.30 5.96
N ALA A 132 17.99 -2.82 4.88
CA ALA A 132 16.59 -2.48 4.56
C ALA A 132 15.61 -3.01 5.61
N ARG A 133 15.82 -4.23 6.14
CA ARG A 133 15.01 -4.79 7.22
C ARG A 133 15.18 -4.01 8.52
N GLU A 134 16.40 -3.67 8.88
CA GLU A 134 16.69 -2.85 10.04
C GLU A 134 16.04 -1.48 9.94
N ALA A 135 16.09 -0.83 8.78
CA ALA A 135 15.41 0.44 8.54
C ALA A 135 13.89 0.33 8.70
N ALA A 136 13.28 -0.78 8.27
CA ALA A 136 11.85 -1.04 8.47
C ALA A 136 11.52 -1.29 9.96
N GLU A 137 12.30 -2.13 10.64
CA GLU A 137 12.09 -2.53 12.04
C GLU A 137 12.27 -1.36 13.00
N LEU A 138 13.24 -0.47 12.75
CA LEU A 138 13.49 0.71 13.56
C LEU A 138 12.61 1.92 13.20
N GLY A 139 11.74 1.81 12.18
CA GLY A 139 10.92 2.93 11.72
C GLY A 139 11.71 4.02 11.01
N LEU A 140 12.92 3.71 10.54
CA LEU A 140 13.76 4.61 9.76
C LEU A 140 13.35 4.70 8.30
N ALA A 141 12.56 3.76 7.80
CA ALA A 141 11.93 3.79 6.48
C ALA A 141 10.44 4.04 6.64
N ASP A 142 9.90 5.01 5.90
CA ASP A 142 8.49 5.33 5.88
C ASP A 142 7.75 4.48 4.84
N VAL A 143 8.42 4.17 3.72
CA VAL A 143 7.89 3.32 2.64
C VAL A 143 8.88 2.20 2.33
N VAL A 144 8.42 0.96 2.39
CA VAL A 144 9.21 -0.22 2.02
C VAL A 144 8.59 -0.84 0.78
N ILE A 145 9.30 -0.80 -0.33
CA ILE A 145 8.87 -1.38 -1.61
C ILE A 145 9.59 -2.70 -1.78
N GLY A 146 8.86 -3.76 -2.12
CA GLY A 146 9.52 -5.05 -2.30
C GLY A 146 8.62 -6.14 -2.84
N THR A 147 9.16 -7.36 -2.82
CA THR A 147 8.51 -8.58 -3.30
C THR A 147 8.19 -9.51 -2.13
N HIS A 148 8.19 -10.81 -2.35
CA HIS A 148 8.00 -11.83 -1.29
C HIS A 148 8.93 -11.65 -0.09
N ALA A 149 10.04 -10.94 -0.23
CA ALA A 149 10.92 -10.62 0.89
C ALA A 149 10.21 -9.85 2.01
N LEU A 150 9.15 -9.07 1.69
CA LEU A 150 8.32 -8.38 2.67
C LEU A 150 7.48 -9.34 3.53
N LEU A 151 7.20 -10.54 3.02
CA LEU A 151 6.34 -11.54 3.66
C LEU A 151 7.09 -12.40 4.66
N THR A 152 8.42 -12.47 4.57
CA THR A 152 9.24 -13.35 5.42
C THR A 152 9.18 -12.90 6.88
N GLU A 153 9.27 -13.83 7.83
CA GLU A 153 9.28 -13.55 9.28
C GLU A 153 10.42 -12.60 9.69
N GLN A 154 11.53 -12.62 8.94
CA GLN A 154 12.68 -11.77 9.17
C GLN A 154 12.40 -10.28 8.88
N THR A 155 11.32 -9.95 8.18
CA THR A 155 10.95 -8.58 7.87
C THR A 155 9.90 -8.11 8.86
N ARG A 156 10.27 -7.18 9.70
CA ARG A 156 9.41 -6.55 10.72
C ARG A 156 9.24 -5.08 10.44
N PHE A 157 8.16 -4.51 10.93
CA PHE A 157 7.86 -3.08 10.82
C PHE A 157 7.63 -2.51 12.21
N ALA A 158 8.13 -1.31 12.45
CA ALA A 158 7.89 -0.60 13.70
C ALA A 158 6.39 -0.21 13.85
N ARG A 159 5.79 0.31 12.76
CA ARG A 159 4.41 0.83 12.75
C ARG A 159 3.78 0.68 11.37
N LEU A 160 3.56 -0.54 10.90
CA LEU A 160 2.90 -0.78 9.61
C LEU A 160 1.42 -0.36 9.67
N GLY A 161 1.05 0.70 8.96
CA GLY A 161 -0.31 1.23 8.90
C GLY A 161 -0.95 1.17 7.51
N MET A 162 -0.15 0.94 6.45
CA MET A 162 -0.66 0.81 5.08
C MET A 162 0.00 -0.37 4.38
N VAL A 163 -0.81 -1.20 3.75
CA VAL A 163 -0.37 -2.26 2.84
C VAL A 163 -0.93 -1.97 1.45
N ILE A 164 -0.04 -1.89 0.47
CA ILE A 164 -0.39 -1.71 -0.93
C ILE A 164 0.07 -2.95 -1.69
N ALA A 165 -0.82 -3.63 -2.41
CA ALA A 165 -0.47 -4.77 -3.25
C ALA A 165 -0.79 -4.44 -4.71
N ASP A 166 0.27 -4.41 -5.53
CA ASP A 166 0.14 -4.24 -6.97
C ASP A 166 -0.14 -5.59 -7.64
N GLU A 167 -0.98 -5.56 -8.70
CA GLU A 167 -1.41 -6.76 -9.42
C GLU A 167 -1.96 -7.85 -8.47
N GLN A 168 -3.06 -7.51 -7.78
CA GLN A 168 -3.63 -8.31 -6.69
C GLN A 168 -3.84 -9.80 -7.03
N HIS A 169 -4.09 -10.15 -8.30
CA HIS A 169 -4.33 -11.52 -8.73
C HIS A 169 -3.08 -12.40 -8.64
N ARG A 170 -1.88 -11.82 -8.58
CA ARG A 170 -0.61 -12.54 -8.42
C ARG A 170 -0.27 -12.86 -6.97
N PHE A 171 -1.02 -12.30 -6.01
CA PHE A 171 -0.83 -12.58 -4.59
C PHE A 171 -2.06 -13.27 -4.01
N GLY A 172 -1.86 -14.44 -3.42
CA GLY A 172 -2.91 -15.16 -2.74
C GLY A 172 -3.48 -14.39 -1.54
N VAL A 173 -4.70 -14.73 -1.13
CA VAL A 173 -5.34 -14.14 0.05
C VAL A 173 -4.48 -14.31 1.30
N ALA A 174 -3.84 -15.48 1.45
CA ALA A 174 -2.96 -15.81 2.57
C ALA A 174 -1.73 -14.88 2.64
N GLN A 175 -1.11 -14.55 1.51
CA GLN A 175 0.06 -13.68 1.46
C GLN A 175 -0.28 -12.24 1.89
N ARG A 176 -1.42 -11.72 1.41
CA ARG A 176 -1.91 -10.39 1.83
C ARG A 176 -2.25 -10.36 3.31
N ALA A 177 -2.91 -11.42 3.80
CA ALA A 177 -3.22 -11.56 5.23
C ALA A 177 -1.94 -11.62 6.08
N ALA A 178 -0.92 -12.38 5.65
CA ALA A 178 0.37 -12.46 6.34
C ALA A 178 1.08 -11.09 6.40
N LEU A 179 1.01 -10.28 5.34
CA LEU A 179 1.58 -8.92 5.38
C LEU A 179 0.77 -8.00 6.29
N CYS A 180 -0.55 -8.04 6.22
CA CYS A 180 -1.41 -7.27 7.13
C CYS A 180 -1.22 -7.66 8.60
N ALA A 181 -0.92 -8.92 8.89
CA ALA A 181 -0.66 -9.40 10.26
C ALA A 181 0.62 -8.84 10.87
N LYS A 182 1.52 -8.23 10.08
CA LYS A 182 2.73 -7.55 10.57
C LYS A 182 2.45 -6.16 11.17
N GLY A 183 1.24 -5.63 11.02
CA GLY A 183 0.80 -4.37 11.59
C GLY A 183 -0.44 -4.54 12.45
N THR A 184 -0.74 -3.53 13.27
CA THR A 184 -1.98 -3.48 14.05
C THR A 184 -3.06 -2.86 13.18
N GLN A 185 -3.80 -3.69 12.43
CA GLN A 185 -4.92 -3.28 11.57
C GLN A 185 -4.56 -2.26 10.48
N PRO A 186 -3.59 -2.57 9.60
CA PRO A 186 -3.22 -1.66 8.53
C PRO A 186 -4.37 -1.49 7.53
N HIS A 187 -4.44 -0.32 6.91
CA HIS A 187 -5.25 -0.09 5.72
C HIS A 187 -4.71 -0.95 4.57
N LEU A 188 -5.59 -1.48 3.73
CA LEU A 188 -5.25 -2.32 2.58
C LEU A 188 -5.72 -1.66 1.29
N LEU A 189 -4.79 -1.37 0.40
CA LEU A 189 -5.03 -0.88 -0.95
C LEU A 189 -4.57 -1.92 -1.96
N LEU A 190 -5.46 -2.36 -2.81
CA LEU A 190 -5.20 -3.31 -3.88
C LEU A 190 -5.22 -2.57 -5.23
N LEU A 191 -4.24 -2.82 -6.07
CA LEU A 191 -4.20 -2.30 -7.43
C LEU A 191 -4.41 -3.46 -8.42
N SER A 192 -5.19 -3.25 -9.46
CA SER A 192 -5.42 -4.25 -10.51
C SER A 192 -5.57 -3.62 -11.88
N ALA A 193 -4.92 -4.22 -12.88
CA ALA A 193 -5.10 -3.85 -14.28
C ALA A 193 -6.26 -4.62 -14.93
N THR A 194 -6.61 -5.82 -14.43
CA THR A 194 -7.66 -6.63 -15.03
C THR A 194 -9.03 -6.27 -14.46
N PRO A 195 -10.05 -6.06 -15.31
CA PRO A 195 -11.43 -6.02 -14.83
C PRO A 195 -11.76 -7.35 -14.17
N ILE A 196 -12.34 -7.31 -12.96
CA ILE A 196 -12.97 -8.50 -12.39
C ILE A 196 -14.15 -8.80 -13.31
N PRO A 197 -14.19 -9.96 -14.02
CA PRO A 197 -15.36 -10.30 -14.79
C PRO A 197 -16.56 -10.25 -13.85
N ARG A 198 -17.52 -9.38 -14.13
CA ARG A 198 -18.86 -9.52 -13.54
C ARG A 198 -19.44 -10.76 -14.20
N THR A 199 -19.23 -11.92 -13.58
CA THR A 199 -20.06 -13.08 -13.91
C THR A 199 -21.51 -12.70 -13.59
N LEU A 200 -22.25 -12.55 -14.68
CA LEU A 200 -23.70 -12.37 -14.67
C LEU A 200 -24.39 -13.53 -13.96
#